data_9134c29d431d40b93defec596de63801
#
_entry.id   9134c29d431d40b93defec596de63801
#
_cell.length_a   1.000
_cell.length_b   1.000
_cell.length_c   1.000
_cell.angle_alpha   90.00
_cell.angle_beta   90.00
_cell.angle_gamma   90.00
#
_symmetry.space_group_name_H-M   'P 1'
#
loop_
_entity.id
_entity.type
_entity.pdbx_description
1 polymer ?
#
loop_
_entity_poly.entity_id
_entity_poly.type
_entity_poly.pdbx_seq_one_letter_code
_entity_poly.pdbx_strand_id
1 'polypeptide(L)'
;PGSSVLDIGTGGGFPGIPLAILFPKVQFHLVDSIGKKIKVVQEVAASLGLQNVQASHARAETIKDRYDFIVSRAVTQMPVFLTWVKGKSAKKNLHNLKNGVLYLKGGDLSEELAGLRYPVKEFPIADFFKEEFFETKKVVYVQLVP
;
A
#
# COMPACT_ATOMS: atom_id res chain seq x y z
N PRO A 1 3.31 14.98 -8.66
CA PRO A 1 4.58 14.76 -9.34
C PRO A 1 5.69 14.47 -8.33
N GLY A 2 6.56 13.51 -8.66
CA GLY A 2 7.66 13.14 -7.78
C GLY A 2 7.28 12.24 -6.60
N SER A 3 6.02 11.90 -6.46
CA SER A 3 5.58 10.99 -5.41
C SER A 3 5.90 9.55 -5.74
N SER A 4 6.13 8.74 -4.71
CA SER A 4 6.40 7.31 -4.85
C SER A 4 5.57 6.49 -3.89
N VAL A 5 5.11 5.33 -4.36
CA VAL A 5 4.28 4.41 -3.59
C VAL A 5 4.85 3.00 -3.71
N LEU A 6 4.96 2.33 -2.57
CA LEU A 6 5.33 0.92 -2.50
C LEU A 6 4.08 0.09 -2.21
N ASP A 7 3.82 -0.94 -3.02
CA ASP A 7 2.73 -1.89 -2.80
C ASP A 7 3.34 -3.22 -2.35
N ILE A 8 3.14 -3.58 -1.10
CA ILE A 8 3.68 -4.80 -0.50
C ILE A 8 2.67 -5.94 -0.59
N GLY A 9 3.11 -7.07 -1.13
CA GLY A 9 2.25 -8.22 -1.33
C GLY A 9 1.20 -7.95 -2.40
N THR A 10 1.64 -7.37 -3.50
CA THR A 10 0.75 -6.88 -4.56
C THR A 10 -0.11 -7.96 -5.22
N GLY A 11 0.30 -9.23 -5.13
CA GLY A 11 -0.42 -10.33 -5.77
C GLY A 11 -0.50 -10.16 -7.27
N GLY A 12 -1.70 -10.08 -7.80
CA GLY A 12 -1.94 -9.84 -9.23
C GLY A 12 -1.82 -8.37 -9.65
N GLY A 13 -1.29 -7.50 -8.79
CA GLY A 13 -1.09 -6.08 -9.10
C GLY A 13 -2.07 -5.14 -8.42
N PHE A 14 -2.66 -5.55 -7.29
CA PHE A 14 -3.67 -4.77 -6.59
C PHE A 14 -3.19 -4.38 -5.18
N PRO A 15 -3.38 -3.11 -4.78
CA PRO A 15 -4.03 -2.02 -5.50
C PRO A 15 -3.11 -1.26 -6.48
N GLY A 16 -1.85 -1.66 -6.63
CA GLY A 16 -0.83 -0.90 -7.36
C GLY A 16 -1.18 -0.59 -8.82
N ILE A 17 -1.60 -1.58 -9.61
CA ILE A 17 -1.91 -1.37 -11.03
C ILE A 17 -3.06 -0.37 -11.23
N PRO A 18 -4.24 -0.54 -10.58
CA PRO A 18 -5.30 0.46 -10.70
C PRO A 18 -4.86 1.86 -10.28
N LEU A 19 -4.09 1.98 -9.21
CA LEU A 19 -3.60 3.28 -8.76
C LEU A 19 -2.64 3.90 -9.78
N ALA A 20 -1.77 3.09 -10.39
CA ALA A 20 -0.84 3.58 -11.41
C ALA A 20 -1.58 4.11 -12.65
N ILE A 21 -2.69 3.48 -13.02
CA ILE A 21 -3.54 3.97 -14.11
C ILE A 21 -4.15 5.33 -13.76
N LEU A 22 -4.66 5.46 -12.53
CA LEU A 22 -5.32 6.70 -12.08
C LEU A 22 -4.33 7.83 -11.82
N PHE A 23 -3.10 7.51 -11.44
CA PHE A 23 -2.09 8.50 -11.07
C PHE A 23 -0.81 8.33 -11.90
N PRO A 24 -0.84 8.70 -13.19
CA PRO A 24 0.27 8.42 -14.10
C PRO A 24 1.57 9.16 -13.77
N LYS A 25 1.52 10.20 -12.95
CA LYS A 25 2.70 10.96 -12.53
C LYS A 25 3.33 10.48 -11.23
N VAL A 26 2.73 9.47 -10.59
CA VAL A 26 3.24 8.85 -9.37
C VAL A 26 3.98 7.57 -9.74
N GLN A 27 5.13 7.34 -9.11
CA GLN A 27 5.91 6.13 -9.33
C GLN A 27 5.47 5.04 -8.37
N PHE A 28 5.16 3.86 -8.90
CA PHE A 28 4.71 2.71 -8.13
C PHE A 28 5.71 1.56 -8.20
N HIS A 29 6.10 1.06 -7.04
CA HIS A 29 6.94 -0.12 -6.92
C HIS A 29 6.08 -1.23 -6.29
N LEU A 30 5.81 -2.29 -7.05
CA LEU A 30 4.97 -3.40 -6.65
C LEU A 30 5.86 -4.60 -6.33
N VAL A 31 5.75 -5.14 -5.12
CA VAL A 31 6.58 -6.27 -4.71
C VAL A 31 5.73 -7.43 -4.20
N ASP A 32 6.21 -8.64 -4.44
CA ASP A 32 5.61 -9.85 -3.90
C ASP A 32 6.72 -10.91 -3.75
N SER A 33 6.56 -11.75 -2.74
CA SER A 33 7.50 -12.86 -2.50
C SER A 33 7.27 -14.04 -3.45
N ILE A 34 6.21 -14.03 -4.22
CA ILE A 34 5.86 -15.08 -5.18
C ILE A 34 6.19 -14.62 -6.60
N GLY A 35 7.26 -15.18 -7.16
CA GLY A 35 7.77 -14.75 -8.46
C GLY A 35 6.78 -14.89 -9.61
N LYS A 36 5.94 -15.94 -9.61
CA LYS A 36 4.92 -16.14 -10.64
C LYS A 36 3.92 -14.99 -10.69
N LYS A 37 3.55 -14.43 -9.53
CA LYS A 37 2.63 -13.30 -9.45
C LYS A 37 3.28 -12.04 -10.02
N ILE A 38 4.53 -11.81 -9.71
CA ILE A 38 5.27 -10.65 -10.23
C ILE A 38 5.42 -10.72 -11.75
N LYS A 39 5.63 -11.91 -12.30
CA LYS A 39 5.70 -12.09 -13.74
C LYS A 39 4.39 -11.65 -14.42
N VAL A 40 3.25 -12.03 -13.84
CA VAL A 40 1.93 -11.59 -14.33
C VAL A 40 1.79 -10.08 -14.26
N VAL A 41 2.20 -9.47 -13.14
CA VAL A 41 2.16 -8.02 -12.97
C VAL A 41 3.00 -7.31 -14.03
N GLN A 42 4.20 -7.81 -14.28
CA GLN A 42 5.09 -7.25 -15.31
C GLN A 42 4.44 -7.31 -16.69
N GLU A 43 3.81 -8.44 -17.03
CA GLU A 43 3.13 -8.62 -18.30
C GLU A 43 1.91 -7.69 -18.44
N VAL A 44 1.11 -7.56 -17.40
CA VAL A 44 -0.06 -6.68 -17.38
C VAL A 44 0.38 -5.21 -17.53
N ALA A 45 1.39 -4.78 -16.78
CA ALA A 45 1.90 -3.42 -16.87
C ALA A 45 2.41 -3.11 -18.28
N ALA A 46 3.15 -4.04 -18.88
CA ALA A 46 3.65 -3.89 -20.25
C ALA A 46 2.50 -3.81 -21.26
N SER A 47 1.50 -4.69 -21.14
CA SER A 47 0.34 -4.70 -22.03
C SER A 47 -0.46 -3.40 -21.97
N LEU A 48 -0.53 -2.78 -20.78
CA LEU A 48 -1.22 -1.51 -20.59
C LEU A 48 -0.35 -0.30 -20.93
N GLY A 49 0.92 -0.51 -21.26
CA GLY A 49 1.85 0.57 -21.56
C GLY A 49 2.17 1.46 -20.37
N LEU A 50 2.09 0.94 -19.14
CA LEU A 50 2.36 1.73 -17.94
C LEU A 50 3.85 1.98 -17.78
N GLN A 51 4.23 3.25 -17.67
CA GLN A 51 5.62 3.65 -17.52
C GLN A 51 6.00 3.98 -16.08
N ASN A 52 5.03 4.00 -15.18
CA ASN A 52 5.20 4.38 -13.79
C ASN A 52 5.12 3.19 -12.83
N VAL A 53 5.31 1.98 -13.31
CA VAL A 53 5.26 0.75 -12.52
C VAL A 53 6.58 0.01 -12.63
N GLN A 54 7.15 -0.33 -11.48
CA GLN A 54 8.26 -1.27 -11.34
C GLN A 54 7.73 -2.44 -10.51
N ALA A 55 7.86 -3.66 -11.01
CA ALA A 55 7.43 -4.86 -10.29
C ALA A 55 8.65 -5.73 -10.00
N SER A 56 8.83 -6.12 -8.74
CA SER A 56 10.00 -6.86 -8.30
C SER A 56 9.62 -8.07 -7.46
N HIS A 57 10.24 -9.20 -7.75
CA HIS A 57 10.17 -10.40 -6.92
C HIS A 57 11.06 -10.17 -5.70
N ALA A 58 10.46 -9.78 -4.59
CA ALA A 58 11.21 -9.41 -3.39
C ALA A 58 10.34 -9.54 -2.14
N ARG A 59 11.01 -9.74 -1.00
CA ARG A 59 10.35 -9.62 0.30
C ARG A 59 10.43 -8.17 0.77
N ALA A 60 9.41 -7.73 1.50
CA ALA A 60 9.33 -6.35 1.99
C ALA A 60 10.58 -5.93 2.76
N GLU A 61 11.12 -6.82 3.60
CA GLU A 61 12.28 -6.52 4.43
C GLU A 61 13.53 -6.17 3.63
N THR A 62 13.62 -6.64 2.39
CA THR A 62 14.81 -6.41 1.54
C THR A 62 14.77 -5.08 0.81
N ILE A 63 13.64 -4.40 0.79
CA ILE A 63 13.50 -3.11 0.12
C ILE A 63 14.14 -2.03 0.99
N LYS A 64 15.09 -1.29 0.42
CA LYS A 64 15.85 -0.26 1.14
C LYS A 64 15.43 1.17 0.81
N ASP A 65 14.73 1.36 -0.28
CA ASP A 65 14.29 2.67 -0.72
C ASP A 65 13.21 3.25 0.20
N ARG A 66 12.99 4.55 0.11
CA ARG A 66 11.96 5.26 0.86
C ARG A 66 10.85 5.71 -0.08
N TYR A 67 9.63 5.69 0.44
CA TYR A 67 8.41 5.99 -0.31
C TYR A 67 7.54 6.97 0.44
N ASP A 68 6.74 7.75 -0.29
CA ASP A 68 5.79 8.67 0.33
C ASP A 68 4.65 7.90 0.98
N PHE A 69 4.13 6.89 0.29
CA PHE A 69 3.10 6.02 0.84
C PHE A 69 3.43 4.56 0.60
N ILE A 70 2.99 3.73 1.54
CA ILE A 70 3.11 2.28 1.44
C ILE A 70 1.69 1.73 1.52
N VAL A 71 1.28 0.99 0.49
CA VAL A 71 -0.07 0.42 0.40
C VAL A 71 0.00 -1.10 0.46
N SER A 72 -1.07 -1.72 0.92
CA SER A 72 -1.16 -3.17 0.95
C SER A 72 -2.60 -3.62 1.19
N ARG A 73 -2.88 -4.89 0.89
CA ARG A 73 -4.17 -5.54 1.14
C ARG A 73 -3.99 -6.65 2.16
N ALA A 74 -4.25 -6.36 3.43
CA ALA A 74 -4.43 -7.34 4.51
C ALA A 74 -3.48 -8.56 4.47
N VAL A 75 -2.18 -8.35 4.21
CA VAL A 75 -1.20 -9.44 4.11
C VAL A 75 -0.82 -10.01 5.49
N THR A 76 -0.95 -9.21 6.55
CA THR A 76 -0.64 -9.60 7.93
C THR A 76 -1.27 -8.62 8.91
N GLN A 77 -1.06 -8.86 10.21
CA GLN A 77 -1.47 -7.93 11.27
C GLN A 77 -0.66 -6.64 11.22
N MET A 78 -1.29 -5.51 11.58
CA MET A 78 -0.65 -4.20 11.50
C MET A 78 0.68 -4.10 12.28
N PRO A 79 0.80 -4.59 13.52
CA PRO A 79 2.09 -4.52 14.21
C PRO A 79 3.23 -5.22 13.46
N VAL A 80 2.95 -6.37 12.87
CA VAL A 80 3.95 -7.10 12.05
C VAL A 80 4.26 -6.32 10.79
N PHE A 81 3.23 -5.82 10.11
CA PHE A 81 3.40 -5.03 8.89
C PHE A 81 4.28 -3.80 9.14
N LEU A 82 4.08 -3.12 10.26
CA LEU A 82 4.87 -1.93 10.60
C LEU A 82 6.36 -2.26 10.81
N THR A 83 6.68 -3.49 11.24
CA THR A 83 8.09 -3.90 11.32
C THR A 83 8.71 -4.02 9.93
N TRP A 84 7.93 -4.45 8.93
CA TRP A 84 8.40 -4.57 7.55
C TRP A 84 8.66 -3.22 6.90
N VAL A 85 7.88 -2.20 7.25
CA VAL A 85 7.96 -0.88 6.62
C VAL A 85 8.86 0.10 7.35
N LYS A 86 9.43 -0.30 8.48
CA LYS A 86 10.33 0.55 9.25
C LYS A 86 11.47 1.06 8.38
N GLY A 87 11.67 2.37 8.37
CA GLY A 87 12.72 3.01 7.58
C GLY A 87 12.40 3.20 6.10
N LYS A 88 11.19 2.83 5.65
CA LYS A 88 10.79 2.93 4.24
C LYS A 88 9.93 4.15 3.94
N SER A 89 9.65 4.99 4.92
CA SER A 89 8.87 6.22 4.72
C SER A 89 9.79 7.39 4.42
N ALA A 90 9.48 8.12 3.34
CA ALA A 90 10.19 9.34 3.01
C ALA A 90 9.92 10.38 4.10
N LYS A 91 10.93 11.15 4.47
CA LYS A 91 10.82 12.11 5.60
C LYS A 91 10.07 13.37 5.24
N LYS A 92 10.10 13.78 3.98
CA LYS A 92 9.44 14.99 3.51
C LYS A 92 8.02 14.69 3.07
N ASN A 93 7.06 15.38 3.65
CA ASN A 93 5.66 15.28 3.26
C ASN A 93 5.39 16.17 2.04
N LEU A 94 4.92 15.58 0.93
CA LEU A 94 4.61 16.28 -0.31
C LEU A 94 3.12 16.56 -0.46
N HIS A 95 2.29 16.01 0.41
CA HIS A 95 0.83 16.06 0.31
C HIS A 95 0.21 16.53 1.62
N ASN A 96 -1.08 16.90 1.56
CA ASN A 96 -1.83 17.26 2.76
C ASN A 96 -1.93 16.09 3.73
N LEU A 97 -2.09 14.87 3.20
CA LEU A 97 -1.98 13.67 4.00
C LEU A 97 -0.50 13.37 4.20
N LYS A 98 -0.07 13.27 5.45
CA LYS A 98 1.33 13.00 5.78
C LYS A 98 1.72 11.58 5.39
N ASN A 99 2.99 11.38 5.06
CA ASN A 99 3.51 10.09 4.60
C ASN A 99 3.23 8.98 5.59
N GLY A 100 2.81 7.84 5.07
CA GLY A 100 2.47 6.70 5.92
C GLY A 100 1.94 5.50 5.15
N VAL A 101 1.25 4.65 5.85
CA VAL A 101 0.67 3.40 5.34
C VAL A 101 -0.81 3.58 5.06
N LEU A 102 -1.25 3.07 3.92
CA LEU A 102 -2.67 2.91 3.58
C LEU A 102 -2.92 1.41 3.39
N TYR A 103 -3.67 0.83 4.31
CA TYR A 103 -3.81 -0.61 4.42
C TYR A 103 -5.28 -1.01 4.32
N LEU A 104 -5.59 -1.87 3.35
CA LEU A 104 -6.96 -2.35 3.13
C LEU A 104 -7.23 -3.53 4.05
N LYS A 105 -8.20 -3.39 4.93
CA LYS A 105 -8.58 -4.40 5.91
C LYS A 105 -10.09 -4.47 6.10
N GLY A 106 -10.54 -5.54 6.76
CA GLY A 106 -11.94 -5.71 7.12
C GLY A 106 -12.12 -6.12 8.56
N GLY A 107 -13.35 -5.98 9.07
CA GLY A 107 -13.73 -6.41 10.40
C GLY A 107 -13.35 -5.44 11.51
N ASP A 108 -13.42 -5.94 12.76
CA ASP A 108 -13.04 -5.17 13.94
C ASP A 108 -11.51 -5.22 14.13
N LEU A 109 -10.90 -4.04 14.11
CA LEU A 109 -9.46 -3.89 14.17
C LEU A 109 -8.98 -3.38 15.54
N SER A 110 -9.86 -3.32 16.54
CA SER A 110 -9.56 -2.73 17.85
C SER A 110 -8.31 -3.32 18.50
N GLU A 111 -8.22 -4.64 18.55
CA GLU A 111 -7.06 -5.32 19.15
C GLU A 111 -5.79 -5.09 18.32
N GLU A 112 -5.89 -5.24 17.02
CA GLU A 112 -4.76 -5.11 16.11
C GLU A 112 -4.15 -3.70 16.14
N LEU A 113 -4.97 -2.67 16.27
CA LEU A 113 -4.55 -1.28 16.26
C LEU A 113 -4.25 -0.73 17.66
N ALA A 114 -4.64 -1.45 18.71
CA ALA A 114 -4.39 -1.03 20.09
C ALA A 114 -2.88 -0.97 20.37
N GLY A 115 -2.46 0.08 21.05
CA GLY A 115 -1.06 0.23 21.47
C GLY A 115 -0.08 0.65 20.38
N LEU A 116 -0.56 0.96 19.18
CA LEU A 116 0.31 1.50 18.12
C LEU A 116 0.80 2.89 18.54
N ARG A 117 2.08 3.15 18.29
CA ARG A 117 2.71 4.44 18.63
C ARG A 117 2.45 5.54 17.63
N TYR A 118 1.87 5.20 16.50
CA TYR A 118 1.63 6.12 15.39
C TYR A 118 0.19 6.58 15.37
N PRO A 119 -0.09 7.82 14.92
CA PRO A 119 -1.47 8.23 14.66
C PRO A 119 -2.13 7.31 13.64
N VAL A 120 -3.35 6.88 13.94
CA VAL A 120 -4.12 5.94 13.10
C VAL A 120 -5.47 6.54 12.80
N LYS A 121 -5.93 6.40 11.55
CA LYS A 121 -7.28 6.78 11.13
C LYS A 121 -7.88 5.68 10.27
N GLU A 122 -9.15 5.35 10.53
CA GLU A 122 -9.89 4.38 9.76
C GLU A 122 -10.89 5.09 8.86
N PHE A 123 -10.92 4.68 7.58
CA PHE A 123 -11.88 5.19 6.60
C PHE A 123 -12.76 4.03 6.17
N PRO A 124 -14.02 3.92 6.68
CA PRO A 124 -14.91 2.86 6.24
C PRO A 124 -15.22 3.00 4.75
N ILE A 125 -15.05 1.93 4.01
CA ILE A 125 -15.33 1.95 2.56
C ILE A 125 -16.84 2.10 2.32
N ALA A 126 -17.66 1.62 3.25
CA ALA A 126 -19.11 1.78 3.20
C ALA A 126 -19.57 3.25 3.15
N ASP A 127 -18.74 4.20 3.58
CA ASP A 127 -19.04 5.64 3.47
C ASP A 127 -19.03 6.11 2.02
N PHE A 128 -18.40 5.37 1.12
CA PHE A 128 -18.21 5.73 -0.29
C PHE A 128 -18.91 4.77 -1.26
N PHE A 129 -19.08 3.50 -0.88
CA PHE A 129 -19.65 2.45 -1.70
C PHE A 129 -20.73 1.72 -0.90
N LYS A 130 -21.90 1.50 -1.51
CA LYS A 130 -23.08 0.96 -0.83
C LYS A 130 -23.21 -0.57 -0.92
N GLU A 131 -22.37 -1.23 -1.70
CA GLU A 131 -22.43 -2.67 -1.84
C GLU A 131 -22.17 -3.36 -0.49
N GLU A 132 -22.97 -4.38 -0.19
CA GLU A 132 -22.91 -5.14 1.07
C GLU A 132 -21.51 -5.66 1.36
N PHE A 133 -20.76 -6.04 0.33
CA PHE A 133 -19.37 -6.49 0.45
C PHE A 133 -18.49 -5.51 1.25
N PHE A 134 -18.74 -4.21 1.12
CA PHE A 134 -17.91 -3.17 1.73
C PHE A 134 -18.32 -2.77 3.15
N GLU A 135 -19.41 -3.33 3.70
CA GLU A 135 -19.89 -2.95 5.03
C GLU A 135 -18.84 -3.09 6.13
N THR A 136 -17.99 -4.12 6.03
CA THR A 136 -16.93 -4.38 7.00
C THR A 136 -15.53 -3.99 6.53
N LYS A 137 -15.41 -3.41 5.33
CA LYS A 137 -14.11 -3.08 4.73
C LYS A 137 -13.69 -1.66 5.05
N LYS A 138 -12.41 -1.48 5.32
CA LYS A 138 -11.83 -0.19 5.73
C LYS A 138 -10.49 0.04 5.07
N VAL A 139 -10.15 1.32 4.89
CA VAL A 139 -8.78 1.74 4.63
C VAL A 139 -8.23 2.24 5.95
N VAL A 140 -7.15 1.62 6.44
CA VAL A 140 -6.49 2.03 7.67
C VAL A 140 -5.27 2.87 7.27
N TYR A 141 -5.26 4.11 7.73
CA TYR A 141 -4.13 5.01 7.53
C TYR A 141 -3.31 5.07 8.80
N VAL A 142 -2.00 4.80 8.68
CA VAL A 142 -1.05 4.93 9.77
C VAL A 142 -0.02 5.99 9.38
N GLN A 143 0.01 7.09 10.12
CA GLN A 143 0.96 8.17 9.86
C GLN A 143 2.34 7.78 10.37
N LEU A 144 3.33 7.75 9.50
CA LEU A 144 4.71 7.36 9.85
C LEU A 144 5.66 8.55 10.02
N VAL A 145 5.29 9.72 9.50
CA VAL A 145 6.11 10.94 9.54
C VAL A 145 5.32 12.06 10.19
N PRO A 146 5.91 12.80 11.14
CA PRO A 146 5.23 13.92 11.81
C PRO A 146 4.77 15.05 10.89
#